data_da05ebfbcfac3f5987f113d127bd9e0d
#
_entry.id   da05ebfbcfac3f5987f113d127bd9e0d
#
_cell.length_a   1.000
_cell.length_b   1.000
_cell.length_c   1.000
_cell.angle_alpha   90.00
_cell.angle_beta   90.00
_cell.angle_gamma   90.00
#
_symmetry.space_group_name_H-M   'P 1'
#
loop_
_entity.id
_entity.type
_entity.pdbx_description
1 polymer ?
#
loop_
_entity_poly.entity_id
_entity_poly.type
_entity_poly.pdbx_seq_one_letter_code
_entity_poly.pdbx_strand_id
1 'polypeptide(L)'
;MSSPKAQLERLPRSVQFILGLGFIALAAFPLMPLTGADFYLGMLSQMMILAIFAMSLDLLQGVTGLVSLGHAAYFGLAGYALAFLTPQDVPIALWWSLPLAAAGAGLAALVIGFFVVRTHGIYFIMVTMAFAQMVFF
;
A
#
# COMPACT_ATOMS: atom_id res chain seq x y z
N MET A 1 -21.87 17.52 4.78
CA MET A 1 -20.96 16.36 4.67
C MET A 1 -21.81 15.11 4.49
N SER A 2 -21.98 14.64 3.24
CA SER A 2 -22.74 13.42 2.92
C SER A 2 -21.91 12.20 3.27
N SER A 3 -22.46 11.27 4.05
CA SER A 3 -21.74 10.06 4.46
C SER A 3 -21.36 9.21 3.23
N PRO A 4 -20.18 8.55 3.23
CA PRO A 4 -19.72 7.75 2.08
C PRO A 4 -20.67 6.59 1.73
N LYS A 5 -21.48 6.13 2.67
CA LYS A 5 -22.55 5.13 2.43
C LYS A 5 -23.62 5.61 1.47
N ALA A 6 -23.93 6.90 1.45
CA ALA A 6 -24.96 7.47 0.57
C ALA A 6 -24.51 7.60 -0.90
N GLN A 7 -23.22 7.55 -1.19
CA GLN A 7 -22.70 7.57 -2.56
C GLN A 7 -22.72 6.19 -3.22
N LEU A 8 -22.48 5.12 -2.45
CA LEU A 8 -22.54 3.75 -2.96
C LEU A 8 -23.97 3.32 -3.33
N GLU A 9 -24.95 3.86 -2.65
CA GLU A 9 -26.38 3.58 -2.93
C GLU A 9 -26.91 4.26 -4.22
N ARG A 10 -26.17 5.25 -4.75
CA ARG A 10 -26.53 5.97 -5.97
C ARG A 10 -25.93 5.39 -7.26
N LEU A 11 -25.08 4.39 -7.14
CA LEU A 11 -24.56 3.72 -8.34
C LEU A 11 -25.68 2.89 -8.98
N PRO A 12 -25.99 3.08 -10.27
CA PRO A 12 -26.99 2.29 -10.95
C PRO A 12 -26.63 0.80 -10.82
N ARG A 13 -27.62 -0.05 -10.65
CA ARG A 13 -27.44 -1.49 -10.44
C ARG A 13 -26.52 -2.13 -11.49
N SER A 14 -26.53 -1.61 -12.71
CA SER A 14 -25.63 -2.01 -13.79
C SER A 14 -24.15 -1.81 -13.45
N VAL A 15 -23.79 -0.70 -12.80
CA VAL A 15 -22.39 -0.42 -12.39
C VAL A 15 -21.96 -1.34 -11.24
N GLN A 16 -22.84 -1.63 -10.30
CA GLN A 16 -22.56 -2.58 -9.22
C GLN A 16 -22.35 -4.00 -9.78
N PHE A 17 -23.13 -4.41 -10.77
CA PHE A 17 -22.96 -5.69 -11.46
C PHE A 17 -21.64 -5.76 -12.23
N ILE A 18 -21.26 -4.70 -12.94
CA ILE A 18 -20.00 -4.62 -13.70
C ILE A 18 -18.80 -4.66 -12.75
N LEU A 19 -18.86 -3.93 -11.62
CA LEU A 19 -17.80 -3.96 -10.60
C LEU A 19 -17.70 -5.33 -9.92
N GLY A 20 -18.84 -5.95 -9.59
CA GLY A 20 -18.88 -7.29 -9.01
C GLY A 20 -18.34 -8.35 -9.98
N LEU A 21 -18.74 -8.27 -11.26
CA LEU A 21 -18.25 -9.18 -12.30
C LEU A 21 -16.76 -9.00 -12.54
N GLY A 22 -16.27 -7.73 -12.57
CA GLY A 22 -14.85 -7.42 -12.69
C GLY A 22 -14.04 -7.97 -11.52
N PHE A 23 -14.55 -7.86 -10.30
CA PHE A 23 -13.90 -8.40 -9.11
C PHE A 23 -13.86 -9.94 -9.11
N ILE A 24 -14.95 -10.60 -9.54
CA ILE A 24 -15.01 -12.05 -9.68
C ILE A 24 -14.06 -12.51 -10.79
N ALA A 25 -14.01 -11.83 -11.93
CA ALA A 25 -13.10 -12.15 -13.02
C ALA A 25 -11.62 -12.02 -12.58
N LEU A 26 -11.30 -10.98 -11.80
CA LEU A 26 -9.96 -10.76 -11.24
C LEU A 26 -9.59 -11.86 -10.23
N ALA A 27 -10.53 -12.27 -9.39
CA ALA A 27 -10.34 -13.35 -8.41
C ALA A 27 -10.27 -14.74 -9.05
N ALA A 28 -10.96 -14.96 -10.18
CA ALA A 28 -10.94 -16.21 -10.93
C ALA A 28 -9.71 -16.35 -11.84
N PHE A 29 -9.04 -15.25 -12.17
CA PHE A 29 -7.88 -15.23 -13.07
C PHE A 29 -6.74 -16.18 -12.63
N PRO A 30 -6.32 -16.25 -11.34
CA PRO A 30 -5.28 -17.17 -10.91
C PRO A 30 -5.66 -18.65 -10.96
N LEU A 31 -6.93 -18.97 -11.12
CA LEU A 31 -7.41 -20.36 -11.21
C LEU A 31 -7.37 -20.93 -12.65
N MET A 32 -7.11 -20.08 -13.66
CA MET A 32 -7.00 -20.56 -15.04
C MET A 32 -5.58 -21.09 -15.31
N PRO A 33 -5.43 -22.36 -15.74
CA PRO A 33 -4.15 -22.95 -16.12
C PRO A 33 -3.73 -22.45 -17.50
N LEU A 34 -3.27 -21.18 -17.58
CA LEU A 34 -2.75 -20.62 -18.82
C LEU A 34 -1.24 -20.87 -18.88
N THR A 35 -0.76 -21.28 -20.04
CA THR A 35 0.68 -21.40 -20.33
C THR A 35 1.33 -20.02 -20.14
N GLY A 36 2.25 -19.88 -19.16
CA GLY A 36 2.81 -18.59 -18.74
C GLY A 36 2.16 -17.98 -17.50
N ALA A 37 1.37 -18.77 -16.76
CA ALA A 37 0.65 -18.33 -15.57
C ALA A 37 1.55 -17.64 -14.52
N ASP A 38 2.79 -18.09 -14.38
CA ASP A 38 3.73 -17.55 -13.39
C ASP A 38 4.03 -16.06 -13.61
N PHE A 39 4.19 -15.64 -14.87
CA PHE A 39 4.40 -14.22 -15.19
C PHE A 39 3.18 -13.37 -14.87
N TYR A 40 1.99 -13.84 -15.25
CA TYR A 40 0.74 -13.12 -14.99
C TYR A 40 0.38 -13.11 -13.52
N LEU A 41 0.67 -14.18 -12.78
CA LEU A 41 0.47 -14.24 -11.33
C LEU A 41 1.38 -13.25 -10.59
N GLY A 42 2.65 -13.15 -11.01
CA GLY A 42 3.58 -12.16 -10.47
C GLY A 42 3.09 -10.73 -10.71
N MET A 43 2.68 -10.43 -11.93
CA MET A 43 2.14 -9.12 -12.30
C MET A 43 0.87 -8.77 -11.52
N LEU A 44 -0.06 -9.74 -11.39
CA LEU A 44 -1.29 -9.56 -10.64
C LEU A 44 -1.03 -9.31 -9.16
N SER A 45 -0.12 -10.08 -8.55
CA SER A 45 0.30 -9.89 -7.15
C SER A 45 0.85 -8.48 -6.93
N GLN A 46 1.69 -8.00 -7.84
CA GLN A 46 2.25 -6.65 -7.76
C GLN A 46 1.18 -5.57 -7.88
N MET A 47 0.20 -5.75 -8.78
CA MET A 47 -0.95 -4.84 -8.90
C MET A 47 -1.79 -4.83 -7.62
N MET A 48 -2.04 -5.99 -7.00
CA MET A 48 -2.80 -6.07 -5.74
C MET A 48 -2.08 -5.36 -4.60
N ILE A 49 -0.76 -5.53 -4.47
CA ILE A 49 0.04 -4.85 -3.45
C ILE A 49 -0.01 -3.33 -3.65
N LEU A 50 0.14 -2.86 -4.89
CA LEU A 50 0.05 -1.43 -5.21
C LEU A 50 -1.37 -0.87 -4.97
N ALA A 51 -2.41 -1.67 -5.21
CA ALA A 51 -3.78 -1.28 -4.92
C ALA A 51 -4.02 -1.09 -3.42
N ILE A 52 -3.52 -2.00 -2.58
CA ILE A 52 -3.58 -1.87 -1.12
C ILE A 52 -2.81 -0.63 -0.65
N PHE A 53 -1.64 -0.38 -1.23
CA PHE A 53 -0.86 0.83 -0.96
C PHE A 53 -1.62 2.11 -1.32
N ALA A 54 -2.26 2.15 -2.49
CA ALA A 54 -3.07 3.28 -2.93
C ALA A 54 -4.26 3.53 -2.01
N MET A 55 -4.97 2.48 -1.60
CA MET A 55 -6.08 2.58 -0.64
C MET A 55 -5.61 3.10 0.73
N SER A 56 -4.44 2.67 1.20
CA SER A 56 -3.84 3.16 2.46
C SER A 56 -3.54 4.66 2.38
N LEU A 57 -3.03 5.12 1.24
CA LEU A 57 -2.72 6.53 1.00
C LEU A 57 -4.00 7.37 0.92
N ASP A 58 -5.02 6.87 0.25
CA ASP A 58 -6.33 7.53 0.14
C ASP A 58 -7.01 7.66 1.51
N LEU A 59 -6.93 6.63 2.35
CA LEU A 59 -7.42 6.66 3.72
C LEU A 59 -6.68 7.72 4.55
N LEU A 60 -5.35 7.81 4.42
CA LEU A 60 -4.55 8.79 5.13
C LEU A 60 -4.96 10.21 4.72
N GLN A 61 -5.06 10.49 3.42
CA GLN A 61 -5.49 11.80 2.91
C GLN A 61 -6.93 12.14 3.30
N GLY A 62 -7.82 11.15 3.24
CA GLY A 62 -9.24 11.34 3.57
C GLY A 62 -9.49 11.67 5.04
N VAL A 63 -8.69 11.12 5.95
CA VAL A 63 -8.83 11.33 7.40
C VAL A 63 -8.06 12.55 7.90
N THR A 64 -6.82 12.73 7.44
CA THR A 64 -5.95 13.79 7.95
C THR A 64 -5.98 15.05 7.10
N GLY A 65 -6.43 14.98 5.85
CA GLY A 65 -6.37 16.08 4.88
C GLY A 65 -4.94 16.47 4.47
N LEU A 66 -3.94 15.71 4.89
CA LEU A 66 -2.53 15.96 4.62
C LEU A 66 -2.02 15.04 3.51
N VAL A 67 -1.49 15.63 2.45
CA VAL A 67 -0.84 14.88 1.37
C VAL A 67 0.59 14.54 1.81
N SER A 68 0.85 13.27 2.12
CA SER A 68 2.18 12.79 2.50
C SER A 68 2.87 12.09 1.34
N LEU A 69 3.91 12.72 0.78
CA LEU A 69 4.77 12.08 -0.23
C LEU A 69 5.78 11.11 0.40
N GLY A 70 5.95 11.16 1.73
CA GLY A 70 6.80 10.23 2.47
C GLY A 70 6.22 8.83 2.64
N HIS A 71 4.94 8.62 2.32
CA HIS A 71 4.28 7.31 2.49
C HIS A 71 4.95 6.21 1.64
N ALA A 72 5.42 6.56 0.44
CA ALA A 72 6.15 5.65 -0.44
C ALA A 72 7.50 5.19 0.17
N ALA A 73 8.18 6.04 0.94
CA ALA A 73 9.43 5.69 1.59
C ALA A 73 9.23 4.61 2.67
N TYR A 74 8.16 4.69 3.46
CA TYR A 74 7.85 3.68 4.47
C TYR A 74 7.50 2.34 3.83
N PHE A 75 6.79 2.36 2.72
CA PHE A 75 6.49 1.17 1.94
C PHE A 75 7.77 0.52 1.39
N GLY A 76 8.67 1.32 0.82
CA GLY A 76 9.97 0.86 0.35
C GLY A 76 10.83 0.28 1.48
N LEU A 77 10.88 0.97 2.64
CA LEU A 77 11.61 0.50 3.81
C LEU A 77 11.09 -0.85 4.33
N ALA A 78 9.77 -1.02 4.36
CA ALA A 78 9.15 -2.30 4.74
C ALA A 78 9.52 -3.41 3.75
N GLY A 79 9.53 -3.11 2.45
CA GLY A 79 9.95 -4.05 1.40
C GLY A 79 11.42 -4.48 1.54
N TYR A 80 12.32 -3.53 1.78
CA TYR A 80 13.74 -3.84 2.04
C TYR A 80 13.93 -4.66 3.32
N ALA A 81 13.24 -4.29 4.41
CA ALA A 81 13.29 -5.05 5.65
C ALA A 81 12.82 -6.49 5.45
N LEU A 82 11.74 -6.67 4.68
CA LEU A 82 11.23 -8.00 4.34
C LEU A 82 12.24 -8.80 3.52
N ALA A 83 12.86 -8.17 2.51
CA ALA A 83 13.88 -8.83 1.68
C ALA A 83 15.11 -9.26 2.49
N PHE A 84 15.53 -8.45 3.48
CA PHE A 84 16.62 -8.79 4.38
C PHE A 84 16.28 -9.93 5.35
N LEU A 85 15.03 -9.95 5.83
CA LEU A 85 14.56 -10.97 6.79
C LEU A 85 14.19 -12.29 6.13
N THR A 86 14.04 -12.32 4.80
CA THR A 86 13.68 -13.52 4.03
C THR A 86 14.79 -13.85 3.01
N PRO A 87 16.02 -14.22 3.42
CA PRO A 87 17.04 -14.68 2.50
C PRO A 87 16.55 -15.98 1.82
N GLN A 88 16.92 -16.16 0.56
CA GLN A 88 16.44 -17.27 -0.28
C GLN A 88 16.87 -18.66 0.25
N ASP A 89 17.93 -18.70 1.07
CA ASP A 89 18.54 -19.93 1.59
C ASP A 89 17.90 -20.44 2.90
N VAL A 90 17.15 -19.62 3.61
CA VAL A 90 16.50 -20.00 4.87
C VAL A 90 15.04 -19.56 4.82
N PRO A 91 14.09 -20.48 4.69
CA PRO A 91 12.68 -20.15 4.72
C PRO A 91 12.27 -19.76 6.15
N ILE A 92 12.61 -18.55 6.56
CA ILE A 92 11.98 -17.95 7.74
C ILE A 92 10.50 -17.80 7.35
N ALA A 93 9.64 -18.45 8.12
CA ALA A 93 8.21 -18.44 7.82
C ALA A 93 7.74 -17.00 7.61
N LEU A 94 7.16 -16.70 6.47
CA LEU A 94 6.63 -15.40 6.08
C LEU A 94 5.75 -14.78 7.18
N TRP A 95 5.17 -15.64 8.00
CA TRP A 95 4.36 -15.32 9.17
C TRP A 95 5.09 -14.53 10.26
N TRP A 96 6.39 -14.73 10.41
CA TRP A 96 7.21 -14.00 11.37
C TRP A 96 7.97 -12.82 10.75
N SER A 97 8.39 -12.94 9.48
CA SER A 97 9.13 -11.88 8.81
C SER A 97 8.25 -10.67 8.50
N LEU A 98 6.97 -10.88 8.20
CA LEU A 98 6.02 -9.83 7.87
C LEU A 98 5.73 -8.87 9.05
N PRO A 99 5.36 -9.35 10.26
CA PRO A 99 5.17 -8.46 11.40
C PRO A 99 6.47 -7.79 11.85
N LEU A 100 7.62 -8.44 11.71
CA LEU A 100 8.90 -7.86 12.08
C LEU A 100 9.31 -6.74 11.12
N ALA A 101 9.13 -6.93 9.82
CA ALA A 101 9.34 -5.88 8.81
C ALA A 101 8.39 -4.69 9.02
N ALA A 102 7.13 -4.98 9.31
CA ALA A 102 6.13 -3.94 9.61
C ALA A 102 6.49 -3.16 10.89
N ALA A 103 6.98 -3.83 11.93
CA ALA A 103 7.44 -3.18 13.17
C ALA A 103 8.66 -2.28 12.90
N GLY A 104 9.63 -2.74 12.11
CA GLY A 104 10.80 -1.95 11.73
C GLY A 104 10.43 -0.70 10.94
N ALA A 105 9.58 -0.83 9.92
CA ALA A 105 9.06 0.31 9.16
C ALA A 105 8.22 1.25 10.03
N GLY A 106 7.43 0.70 10.96
CA GLY A 106 6.63 1.47 11.93
C GLY A 106 7.50 2.29 12.88
N LEU A 107 8.61 1.74 13.38
CA LEU A 107 9.56 2.48 14.20
C LEU A 107 10.21 3.63 13.44
N ALA A 108 10.63 3.39 12.18
CA ALA A 108 11.15 4.46 11.32
C ALA A 108 10.10 5.55 11.07
N ALA A 109 8.86 5.14 10.82
CA ALA A 109 7.73 6.05 10.64
C ALA A 109 7.45 6.89 11.90
N LEU A 110 7.58 6.31 13.10
CA LEU A 110 7.44 7.04 14.36
C LEU A 110 8.52 8.11 14.53
N VAL A 111 9.78 7.76 14.25
CA VAL A 111 10.92 8.70 14.37
C VAL A 111 10.73 9.87 13.40
N ILE A 112 10.50 9.58 12.13
CA ILE A 112 10.31 10.61 11.10
C ILE A 112 9.03 11.39 11.36
N GLY A 113 7.93 10.71 11.71
CA GLY A 113 6.64 11.31 12.00
C GLY A 113 6.70 12.31 13.15
N PHE A 114 7.48 12.04 14.19
CA PHE A 114 7.67 12.97 15.31
C PHE A 114 8.20 14.33 14.87
N PHE A 115 9.11 14.35 13.90
CA PHE A 115 9.63 15.61 13.34
C PHE A 115 8.65 16.26 12.36
N VAL A 116 7.99 15.44 11.53
CA VAL A 116 7.12 15.89 10.44
C VAL A 116 5.80 16.47 10.95
N VAL A 117 5.20 15.90 12.01
CA VAL A 117 3.90 16.35 12.57
C VAL A 117 3.96 17.78 13.10
N ARG A 118 5.14 18.30 13.40
CA ARG A 118 5.33 19.71 13.83
C ARG A 118 5.22 20.71 12.68
N THR A 119 5.21 20.25 11.43
CA THR A 119 5.13 21.12 10.25
C THR A 119 3.69 21.14 9.71
N HIS A 120 3.26 22.29 9.17
CA HIS A 120 1.90 22.50 8.66
C HIS A 120 1.92 23.00 7.21
N GLY A 121 0.89 22.65 6.44
CA GLY A 121 0.69 23.13 5.08
C GLY A 121 1.76 22.64 4.10
N ILE A 122 2.27 23.53 3.25
CA ILE A 122 3.25 23.22 2.20
C ILE A 122 4.57 22.68 2.78
N TYR A 123 4.98 23.16 3.96
CA TYR A 123 6.18 22.68 4.63
C TYR A 123 6.12 21.20 4.99
N PHE A 124 4.94 20.68 5.32
CA PHE A 124 4.73 19.27 5.59
C PHE A 124 5.08 18.41 4.35
N ILE A 125 4.63 18.85 3.17
CA ILE A 125 4.91 18.14 1.90
C ILE A 125 6.40 18.15 1.57
N MET A 126 7.06 19.31 1.74
CA MET A 126 8.50 19.45 1.47
C MET A 126 9.34 18.59 2.42
N VAL A 127 9.02 18.59 3.71
CA VAL A 127 9.76 17.80 4.70
C VAL A 127 9.55 16.30 4.50
N THR A 128 8.33 15.85 4.20
CA THR A 128 8.08 14.44 3.91
C THR A 128 8.80 13.97 2.65
N MET A 129 8.90 14.83 1.63
CA MET A 129 9.65 14.53 0.42
C MET A 129 11.15 14.47 0.67
N ALA A 130 11.70 15.39 1.50
CA ALA A 130 13.12 15.39 1.87
C ALA A 130 13.50 14.09 2.62
N PHE A 131 12.68 13.65 3.59
CA PHE A 131 12.89 12.39 4.28
C PHE A 131 12.77 11.17 3.34
N ALA A 132 11.82 11.20 2.38
CA ALA A 132 11.69 10.15 1.39
C ALA A 132 12.95 10.01 0.53
N GLN A 133 13.54 11.13 0.11
CA GLN A 133 14.81 11.15 -0.65
C GLN A 133 15.98 10.66 0.22
N MET A 134 16.01 10.99 1.50
CA MET A 134 17.06 10.55 2.41
C MET A 134 17.04 9.04 2.66
N VAL A 135 15.86 8.42 2.61
CA VAL A 135 15.70 6.95 2.71
C VAL A 135 16.08 6.26 1.40
N PHE A 136 15.95 6.94 0.26
CA PHE A 136 16.23 6.37 -1.05
C PHE A 136 17.73 6.34 -1.38
N PHE A 137 18.53 7.28 -0.89
CA PHE A 137 19.99 7.36 -1.09
C PHE A 137 20.77 6.73 0.06
#